data_8b1f393ade7128831a95e7f4bea908d7
#
_entry.id   8b1f393ade7128831a95e7f4bea908d7
#
_cell.length_a   1.000
_cell.length_b   1.000
_cell.length_c   1.000
_cell.angle_alpha   90.00
_cell.angle_beta   90.00
_cell.angle_gamma   90.00
#
_symmetry.space_group_name_H-M   'P 1'
#
loop_
_entity.id
_entity.type
_entity.pdbx_description
1 polymer ?
#
loop_
_entity_poly.entity_id
_entity_poly.type
_entity_poly.pdbx_seq_one_letter_code
_entity_poly.pdbx_strand_id
1 'polypeptide(L)'
;MGAALGSTLADKTTRSALIGAAVGALLGGLIAFNVAAGKNEVAVQGYGVLILIGFIVGVAQAEWRVPQIGVKRFHVLDMGLTGALLGIAGARVFFVFMNWDEFNPFSGGTFQAGRIAKMFYIWEGGLVFYGAFLVAIPWTYIYCKRNKIPAIPFMDVCAPGLIIGQAFGRIGCFMTGCCFGRVCNYPWAVRFPGRAGEAFGSPPFEAQVKLHEINAFAARSAPVHPTQLYASLAGFLTFAFLFTYWPRRKYDGQILALTLIMAGTTRFFEEMLRNDDAPPYPQISEAMTIAQWVAIPIVLTGIGLMLYFRNKNEIMSCPKSEPRPQVSGPV
;
A
#
# COMPACT_ATOMS: atom_id res chain seq x y z
N MET A 1 -25.48 31.86 -11.94
CA MET A 1 -25.48 30.46 -12.41
C MET A 1 -24.24 30.12 -13.32
N GLY A 2 -23.76 31.03 -14.17
CA GLY A 2 -22.64 30.76 -15.06
C GLY A 2 -21.26 30.61 -14.37
N ALA A 3 -20.99 31.33 -13.29
CA ALA A 3 -19.69 31.28 -12.58
C ALA A 3 -19.45 29.96 -11.83
N ALA A 4 -20.49 29.32 -11.32
CA ALA A 4 -20.39 28.04 -10.60
C ALA A 4 -20.14 26.85 -11.56
N LEU A 5 -20.70 26.88 -12.77
CA LEU A 5 -20.46 25.89 -13.81
C LEU A 5 -19.04 26.01 -14.42
N GLY A 6 -18.55 27.24 -14.56
CA GLY A 6 -17.18 27.49 -15.07
C GLY A 6 -16.11 26.99 -14.09
N SER A 7 -16.30 27.16 -12.77
CA SER A 7 -15.35 26.68 -11.75
C SER A 7 -15.32 25.16 -11.64
N THR A 8 -16.46 24.47 -11.82
CA THR A 8 -16.52 23.00 -11.80
C THR A 8 -15.95 22.35 -13.06
N LEU A 9 -16.06 22.99 -14.23
CA LEU A 9 -15.46 22.50 -15.47
C LEU A 9 -13.95 22.75 -15.50
N ALA A 10 -13.47 23.92 -15.05
CA ALA A 10 -12.06 24.22 -14.91
C ALA A 10 -11.36 23.28 -13.91
N ASP A 11 -12.05 22.94 -12.80
CA ASP A 11 -11.55 21.99 -11.81
C ASP A 11 -11.46 20.55 -12.37
N LYS A 12 -12.40 20.12 -13.22
CA LYS A 12 -12.33 18.81 -13.89
C LYS A 12 -11.20 18.70 -14.92
N THR A 13 -10.97 19.75 -15.71
CA THR A 13 -9.90 19.77 -16.74
C THR A 13 -8.51 19.84 -16.09
N THR A 14 -8.34 20.59 -15.02
CA THR A 14 -7.07 20.66 -14.28
C THR A 14 -6.73 19.32 -13.62
N ARG A 15 -7.73 18.55 -13.19
CA ARG A 15 -7.56 17.23 -12.59
C ARG A 15 -7.17 16.14 -13.55
N SER A 16 -7.89 16.05 -14.67
CA SER A 16 -7.52 15.09 -15.71
C SER A 16 -6.11 15.37 -16.22
N ALA A 17 -5.70 16.65 -16.28
CA ALA A 17 -4.34 17.05 -16.63
C ALA A 17 -3.31 16.67 -15.57
N LEU A 18 -3.61 16.83 -14.26
CA LEU A 18 -2.70 16.45 -13.17
C LEU A 18 -2.55 14.93 -13.03
N ILE A 19 -3.64 14.18 -13.14
CA ILE A 19 -3.59 12.71 -13.16
C ILE A 19 -2.83 12.24 -14.40
N GLY A 20 -3.12 12.81 -15.56
CA GLY A 20 -2.40 12.51 -16.80
C GLY A 20 -0.92 12.87 -16.71
N ALA A 21 -0.56 14.01 -16.12
CA ALA A 21 0.82 14.42 -15.89
C ALA A 21 1.55 13.50 -14.88
N ALA A 22 0.89 13.11 -13.79
CA ALA A 22 1.47 12.19 -12.81
C ALA A 22 1.69 10.78 -13.39
N VAL A 23 0.70 10.26 -14.13
CA VAL A 23 0.81 8.99 -14.85
C VAL A 23 1.86 9.08 -15.95
N GLY A 24 1.89 10.17 -16.70
CA GLY A 24 2.87 10.43 -17.75
C GLY A 24 4.29 10.55 -17.20
N ALA A 25 4.48 11.22 -16.06
CA ALA A 25 5.78 11.33 -15.39
C ALA A 25 6.27 9.98 -14.83
N LEU A 26 5.37 9.17 -14.25
CA LEU A 26 5.70 7.82 -13.81
C LEU A 26 6.05 6.88 -14.96
N LEU A 27 5.25 6.88 -16.03
CA LEU A 27 5.51 6.07 -17.22
C LEU A 27 6.76 6.57 -17.96
N GLY A 28 6.91 7.88 -18.14
CA GLY A 28 8.06 8.50 -18.78
C GLY A 28 9.35 8.27 -18.00
N GLY A 29 9.30 8.33 -16.66
CA GLY A 29 10.42 8.00 -15.78
C GLY A 29 10.82 6.53 -15.86
N LEU A 30 9.86 5.61 -15.91
CA LEU A 30 10.09 4.18 -16.11
C LEU A 30 10.72 3.89 -17.50
N ILE A 31 10.22 4.53 -18.57
CA ILE A 31 10.76 4.40 -19.91
C ILE A 31 12.17 4.98 -19.97
N ALA A 32 12.38 6.20 -19.47
CA ALA A 32 13.69 6.85 -19.47
C ALA A 32 14.73 6.04 -18.66
N PHE A 33 14.33 5.44 -17.54
CA PHE A 33 15.20 4.59 -16.74
C PHE A 33 15.63 3.33 -17.51
N ASN A 34 14.70 2.65 -18.20
CA ASN A 34 15.03 1.45 -18.95
C ASN A 34 15.92 1.77 -20.18
N VAL A 35 15.66 2.89 -20.86
CA VAL A 35 16.49 3.37 -21.99
C VAL A 35 17.90 3.75 -21.49
N ALA A 36 18.01 4.45 -20.36
CA ALA A 36 19.31 4.80 -19.76
C ALA A 36 20.09 3.57 -19.26
N ALA A 37 19.39 2.49 -18.90
CA ALA A 37 20.00 1.22 -18.50
C ALA A 37 20.43 0.35 -19.69
N GLY A 38 20.32 0.84 -20.93
CA GLY A 38 20.74 0.15 -22.15
C GLY A 38 19.89 -1.08 -22.51
N LYS A 39 18.70 -1.20 -21.95
CA LYS A 39 17.74 -2.27 -22.25
C LYS A 39 16.89 -1.84 -23.45
N ASN A 40 17.01 -2.54 -24.57
CA ASN A 40 16.22 -2.29 -25.77
C ASN A 40 14.72 -2.66 -25.61
N GLU A 41 14.36 -3.32 -24.52
CA GLU A 41 13.00 -3.69 -24.18
C GLU A 41 12.57 -2.98 -22.88
N VAL A 42 11.45 -2.29 -22.92
CA VAL A 42 10.82 -1.68 -21.74
C VAL A 42 10.13 -2.79 -20.97
N ALA A 43 10.83 -3.42 -20.04
CA ALA A 43 10.24 -4.37 -19.12
C ALA A 43 9.32 -3.61 -18.14
N VAL A 44 8.05 -3.47 -18.50
CA VAL A 44 7.03 -2.97 -17.58
C VAL A 44 6.82 -4.04 -16.53
N GLN A 45 7.38 -3.82 -15.35
CA GLN A 45 7.16 -4.73 -14.24
C GLN A 45 5.68 -4.71 -13.84
N GLY A 46 4.98 -5.80 -14.01
CA GLY A 46 3.56 -5.93 -13.69
C GLY A 46 3.20 -5.51 -12.27
N TYR A 47 4.15 -5.63 -11.34
CA TYR A 47 4.04 -5.12 -9.97
C TYR A 47 3.78 -3.61 -9.92
N GLY A 48 4.56 -2.80 -10.65
CA GLY A 48 4.40 -1.35 -10.67
C GLY A 48 3.06 -0.90 -11.26
N VAL A 49 2.60 -1.58 -12.31
CA VAL A 49 1.28 -1.31 -12.92
C VAL A 49 0.15 -1.57 -11.93
N LEU A 50 0.22 -2.68 -11.20
CA LEU A 50 -0.82 -3.03 -10.22
C LEU A 50 -0.84 -2.07 -9.04
N ILE A 51 0.31 -1.62 -8.55
CA ILE A 51 0.37 -0.56 -7.52
C ILE A 51 -0.27 0.72 -8.03
N LEU A 52 0.03 1.13 -9.27
CA LEU A 52 -0.56 2.33 -9.87
C LEU A 52 -2.09 2.20 -10.00
N ILE A 53 -2.60 1.06 -10.46
CA ILE A 53 -4.04 0.79 -10.52
C ILE A 53 -4.65 0.90 -9.12
N GLY A 54 -4.04 0.26 -8.12
CA GLY A 54 -4.50 0.32 -6.73
C GLY A 54 -4.52 1.75 -6.18
N PHE A 55 -3.50 2.55 -6.48
CA PHE A 55 -3.45 3.96 -6.11
C PHE A 55 -4.58 4.77 -6.77
N ILE A 56 -4.77 4.62 -8.08
CA ILE A 56 -5.84 5.32 -8.82
C ILE A 56 -7.22 4.97 -8.27
N VAL A 57 -7.50 3.68 -8.05
CA VAL A 57 -8.77 3.21 -7.50
C VAL A 57 -8.97 3.73 -6.07
N GLY A 58 -7.91 3.69 -5.24
CA GLY A 58 -7.93 4.21 -3.88
C GLY A 58 -8.20 5.71 -3.80
N VAL A 59 -7.57 6.50 -4.67
CA VAL A 59 -7.82 7.95 -4.79
C VAL A 59 -9.23 8.22 -5.30
N ALA A 60 -9.66 7.54 -6.35
CA ALA A 60 -10.98 7.75 -6.96
C ALA A 60 -12.13 7.50 -5.96
N GLN A 61 -12.07 6.41 -5.17
CA GLN A 61 -13.07 6.13 -4.15
C GLN A 61 -13.10 7.22 -3.06
N ALA A 62 -11.92 7.71 -2.63
CA ALA A 62 -11.80 8.75 -1.63
C ALA A 62 -12.31 10.11 -2.16
N GLU A 63 -11.97 10.47 -3.42
CA GLU A 63 -12.48 11.67 -4.07
C GLU A 63 -14.01 11.66 -4.23
N TRP A 64 -14.61 10.49 -4.44
CA TRP A 64 -16.05 10.35 -4.51
C TRP A 64 -16.72 10.63 -3.16
N ARG A 65 -16.08 10.29 -2.04
CA ARG A 65 -16.63 10.41 -0.69
C ARG A 65 -16.27 11.69 0.04
N VAL A 66 -15.12 12.27 -0.23
CA VAL A 66 -14.61 13.43 0.52
C VAL A 66 -15.54 14.65 0.52
N PRO A 67 -16.39 14.91 -0.50
CA PRO A 67 -17.39 15.99 -0.42
C PRO A 67 -18.42 15.79 0.68
N GLN A 68 -18.68 14.54 1.09
CA GLN A 68 -19.64 14.22 2.14
C GLN A 68 -19.19 14.69 3.54
N ILE A 69 -17.90 14.99 3.69
CA ILE A 69 -17.32 15.57 4.92
C ILE A 69 -16.97 17.06 4.76
N GLY A 70 -17.49 17.72 3.70
CA GLY A 70 -17.26 19.14 3.44
C GLY A 70 -15.86 19.50 2.95
N VAL A 71 -15.05 18.54 2.53
CA VAL A 71 -13.66 18.75 2.06
C VAL A 71 -13.62 18.72 0.54
N LYS A 72 -12.80 19.58 -0.06
CA LYS A 72 -12.60 19.63 -1.52
C LYS A 72 -11.84 18.39 -1.99
N ARG A 73 -12.25 17.83 -3.12
CA ARG A 73 -11.69 16.60 -3.69
C ARG A 73 -10.20 16.67 -3.92
N PHE A 74 -9.67 17.82 -4.38
CA PHE A 74 -8.24 17.95 -4.72
C PHE A 74 -7.29 17.61 -3.54
N HIS A 75 -7.75 17.77 -2.29
CA HIS A 75 -6.96 17.41 -1.13
C HIS A 75 -6.67 15.90 -1.03
N VAL A 76 -7.53 15.06 -1.62
CA VAL A 76 -7.28 13.62 -1.63
C VAL A 76 -6.09 13.29 -2.52
N LEU A 77 -6.08 13.82 -3.76
CA LEU A 77 -4.98 13.59 -4.70
C LEU A 77 -3.68 14.23 -4.21
N ASP A 78 -3.74 15.46 -3.72
CA ASP A 78 -2.58 16.20 -3.21
C ASP A 78 -1.94 15.48 -2.01
N MET A 79 -2.77 15.08 -1.02
CA MET A 79 -2.30 14.30 0.13
C MET A 79 -1.80 12.91 -0.31
N GLY A 80 -2.48 12.26 -1.27
CA GLY A 80 -2.09 10.96 -1.79
C GLY A 80 -0.72 11.00 -2.48
N LEU A 81 -0.47 11.98 -3.35
CA LEU A 81 0.80 12.15 -4.05
C LEU A 81 1.93 12.54 -3.10
N THR A 82 1.71 13.56 -2.26
CA THR A 82 2.73 14.01 -1.29
C THR A 82 3.01 12.93 -0.24
N GLY A 83 1.97 12.22 0.21
CA GLY A 83 2.11 11.08 1.13
C GLY A 83 2.85 9.90 0.51
N ALA A 84 2.64 9.60 -0.76
CA ALA A 84 3.37 8.56 -1.47
C ALA A 84 4.86 8.91 -1.63
N LEU A 85 5.17 10.15 -2.05
CA LEU A 85 6.56 10.61 -2.19
C LEU A 85 7.30 10.59 -0.85
N LEU A 86 6.70 11.14 0.19
CA LEU A 86 7.28 11.15 1.54
C LEU A 86 7.36 9.75 2.14
N GLY A 87 6.38 8.88 1.84
CA GLY A 87 6.39 7.48 2.24
C GLY A 87 7.56 6.70 1.61
N ILE A 88 7.83 6.90 0.32
CA ILE A 88 9.00 6.30 -0.36
C ILE A 88 10.29 6.81 0.26
N ALA A 89 10.41 8.12 0.49
CA ALA A 89 11.57 8.70 1.16
C ALA A 89 11.75 8.13 2.57
N GLY A 90 10.68 8.03 3.36
CA GLY A 90 10.70 7.44 4.70
C GLY A 90 11.10 5.96 4.70
N ALA A 91 10.58 5.17 3.75
CA ALA A 91 10.94 3.78 3.58
C ALA A 91 12.45 3.61 3.27
N ARG A 92 13.01 4.51 2.45
CA ARG A 92 14.45 4.50 2.12
C ARG A 92 15.31 4.92 3.31
N VAL A 93 14.96 6.00 3.98
CA VAL A 93 15.69 6.47 5.17
C VAL A 93 15.73 5.37 6.24
N PHE A 94 14.61 4.71 6.49
CA PHE A 94 14.52 3.62 7.46
C PHE A 94 15.36 2.40 7.05
N PHE A 95 15.39 2.06 5.75
CA PHE A 95 16.26 1.01 5.23
C PHE A 95 17.74 1.33 5.43
N VAL A 96 18.18 2.54 5.09
CA VAL A 96 19.54 3.01 5.30
C VAL A 96 19.92 2.96 6.78
N PHE A 97 19.00 3.37 7.66
CA PHE A 97 19.22 3.32 9.11
C PHE A 97 19.41 1.89 9.63
N MET A 98 18.58 0.93 9.17
CA MET A 98 18.69 -0.47 9.57
C MET A 98 19.95 -1.16 9.05
N ASN A 99 20.46 -0.71 7.91
CA ASN A 99 21.65 -1.28 7.26
C ASN A 99 22.84 -0.29 7.31
N TRP A 100 22.94 0.47 8.40
CA TRP A 100 23.92 1.56 8.54
C TRP A 100 25.35 1.13 8.24
N ASP A 101 25.76 -0.08 8.59
CA ASP A 101 27.11 -0.61 8.35
C ASP A 101 27.48 -0.65 6.86
N GLU A 102 26.50 -0.90 5.98
CA GLU A 102 26.69 -0.88 4.53
C GLU A 102 26.82 0.55 3.97
N PHE A 103 26.07 1.49 4.55
CA PHE A 103 25.95 2.85 4.07
C PHE A 103 26.88 3.84 4.77
N ASN A 104 27.52 3.46 5.89
CA ASN A 104 28.41 4.32 6.65
C ASN A 104 29.62 4.77 5.78
N PRO A 105 29.75 6.08 5.47
CA PRO A 105 30.82 6.59 4.64
C PRO A 105 32.21 6.48 5.26
N PHE A 106 32.30 6.24 6.57
CA PHE A 106 33.54 6.12 7.34
C PHE A 106 33.94 4.66 7.64
N SER A 107 33.21 3.68 7.15
CA SER A 107 33.52 2.27 7.35
C SER A 107 34.83 1.90 6.63
N GLY A 108 35.80 1.38 7.38
CA GLY A 108 37.14 1.00 6.87
C GLY A 108 38.21 2.08 6.97
N GLY A 109 37.98 3.18 7.74
CA GLY A 109 39.01 4.18 8.05
C GLY A 109 39.26 5.22 6.95
N THR A 110 38.59 5.13 5.80
CA THR A 110 38.64 6.11 4.70
C THR A 110 37.26 6.59 4.31
N PHE A 111 37.14 7.87 4.01
CA PHE A 111 35.88 8.46 3.55
C PHE A 111 35.51 7.98 2.14
N GLN A 112 34.33 7.35 1.99
CA GLN A 112 33.85 6.82 0.72
C GLN A 112 32.58 7.58 0.28
N ALA A 113 32.75 8.61 -0.55
CA ALA A 113 31.62 9.42 -1.06
C ALA A 113 30.59 8.58 -1.84
N GLY A 114 31.01 7.48 -2.51
CA GLY A 114 30.14 6.56 -3.23
C GLY A 114 29.07 5.90 -2.36
N ARG A 115 29.31 5.70 -1.06
CA ARG A 115 28.33 5.14 -0.13
C ARG A 115 27.20 6.13 0.16
N ILE A 116 27.48 7.43 0.19
CA ILE A 116 26.45 8.46 0.32
C ILE A 116 25.54 8.46 -0.91
N ALA A 117 26.12 8.35 -2.11
CA ALA A 117 25.31 8.27 -3.33
C ALA A 117 24.38 7.04 -3.33
N LYS A 118 24.85 5.88 -2.85
CA LYS A 118 24.04 4.66 -2.71
C LYS A 118 22.81 4.85 -1.80
N MET A 119 22.84 5.76 -0.82
CA MET A 119 21.67 6.04 0.02
C MET A 119 20.47 6.51 -0.80
N PHE A 120 20.68 7.13 -1.96
CA PHE A 120 19.64 7.66 -2.85
C PHE A 120 19.23 6.69 -3.98
N TYR A 121 19.88 5.54 -4.12
CA TYR A 121 19.62 4.58 -5.19
C TYR A 121 18.39 3.73 -4.85
N ILE A 122 17.20 4.35 -4.98
CA ILE A 122 15.91 3.68 -4.69
C ILE A 122 15.56 2.58 -5.71
N TRP A 123 16.14 2.61 -6.90
CA TRP A 123 15.92 1.64 -7.98
C TRP A 123 16.65 0.32 -7.79
N GLU A 124 17.64 0.25 -6.89
CA GLU A 124 18.31 -0.98 -6.49
C GLU A 124 17.51 -1.78 -5.44
N GLY A 125 16.33 -1.27 -5.06
CA GLY A 125 15.52 -1.86 -4.01
C GLY A 125 15.86 -1.31 -2.61
N GLY A 126 15.56 -2.09 -1.56
CA GLY A 126 15.83 -1.66 -0.19
C GLY A 126 14.88 -0.56 0.28
N LEU A 127 13.59 -0.88 0.31
CA LEU A 127 12.53 -0.05 0.88
C LEU A 127 11.87 -0.80 2.03
N VAL A 128 11.93 -0.25 3.24
CA VAL A 128 11.30 -0.85 4.42
C VAL A 128 9.93 -0.21 4.64
N PHE A 129 8.90 -1.03 4.54
CA PHE A 129 7.51 -0.61 4.61
C PHE A 129 7.14 0.15 5.90
N TYR A 130 7.71 -0.22 7.03
CA TYR A 130 7.50 0.48 8.31
C TYR A 130 7.95 1.95 8.27
N GLY A 131 9.04 2.26 7.56
CA GLY A 131 9.52 3.62 7.38
C GLY A 131 8.52 4.51 6.64
N ALA A 132 7.79 3.95 5.67
CA ALA A 132 6.72 4.67 4.98
C ALA A 132 5.60 5.09 5.95
N PHE A 133 5.15 4.20 6.83
CA PHE A 133 4.12 4.52 7.82
C PHE A 133 4.56 5.57 8.84
N LEU A 134 5.80 5.46 9.33
CA LEU A 134 6.36 6.42 10.28
C LEU A 134 6.36 7.85 9.75
N VAL A 135 6.41 8.04 8.44
CA VAL A 135 6.36 9.35 7.80
C VAL A 135 4.95 9.70 7.33
N ALA A 136 4.21 8.76 6.73
CA ALA A 136 2.91 9.03 6.14
C ALA A 136 1.83 9.39 7.19
N ILE A 137 1.84 8.77 8.37
CA ILE A 137 0.86 9.05 9.43
C ILE A 137 1.03 10.48 9.98
N PRO A 138 2.23 10.91 10.46
CA PRO A 138 2.44 12.29 10.89
C PRO A 138 2.19 13.30 9.77
N TRP A 139 2.59 12.98 8.54
CA TRP A 139 2.32 13.84 7.39
C TRP A 139 0.83 14.08 7.17
N THR A 140 0.03 13.02 7.20
CA THR A 140 -1.43 13.14 7.05
C THR A 140 -2.01 14.07 8.12
N TYR A 141 -1.57 13.96 9.37
CA TYR A 141 -2.00 14.84 10.44
C TYR A 141 -1.58 16.29 10.21
N ILE A 142 -0.30 16.52 9.85
CA ILE A 142 0.25 17.86 9.56
C ILE A 142 -0.48 18.48 8.37
N TYR A 143 -0.71 17.71 7.31
CA TYR A 143 -1.45 18.13 6.11
C TYR A 143 -2.85 18.59 6.46
N CYS A 144 -3.59 17.79 7.22
CA CYS A 144 -4.94 18.13 7.67
C CYS A 144 -4.94 19.40 8.52
N LYS A 145 -4.01 19.52 9.47
CA LYS A 145 -3.90 20.70 10.33
C LYS A 145 -3.58 21.98 9.55
N ARG A 146 -2.65 21.93 8.59
CA ARG A 146 -2.29 23.06 7.74
C ARG A 146 -3.43 23.53 6.85
N ASN A 147 -4.20 22.60 6.31
CA ASN A 147 -5.31 22.90 5.41
C ASN A 147 -6.66 23.07 6.12
N LYS A 148 -6.69 23.05 7.46
CA LYS A 148 -7.91 23.14 8.29
C LYS A 148 -8.94 22.08 7.95
N ILE A 149 -8.48 20.87 7.63
CA ILE A 149 -9.30 19.70 7.30
C ILE A 149 -9.55 18.90 8.58
N PRO A 150 -10.77 18.40 8.83
CA PRO A 150 -11.05 17.51 9.96
C PRO A 150 -10.31 16.17 9.74
N ALA A 151 -9.26 15.91 10.54
CA ALA A 151 -8.33 14.81 10.30
C ALA A 151 -9.00 13.43 10.40
N ILE A 152 -9.84 13.20 11.42
CA ILE A 152 -10.47 11.89 11.63
C ILE A 152 -11.46 11.53 10.52
N PRO A 153 -12.44 12.40 10.15
CA PRO A 153 -13.30 12.13 9.00
C PRO A 153 -12.53 11.95 7.69
N PHE A 154 -11.44 12.70 7.50
CA PHE A 154 -10.61 12.58 6.31
C PHE A 154 -9.88 11.23 6.26
N MET A 155 -9.35 10.75 7.40
CA MET A 155 -8.76 9.42 7.50
C MET A 155 -9.79 8.31 7.25
N ASP A 156 -11.03 8.46 7.72
CA ASP A 156 -12.12 7.52 7.43
C ASP A 156 -12.39 7.39 5.92
N VAL A 157 -12.32 8.52 5.18
CA VAL A 157 -12.48 8.53 3.73
C VAL A 157 -11.32 7.82 3.02
N CYS A 158 -10.10 8.01 3.50
CA CYS A 158 -8.89 7.49 2.87
C CYS A 158 -8.62 6.02 3.21
N ALA A 159 -9.02 5.54 4.39
CA ALA A 159 -8.68 4.22 4.89
C ALA A 159 -9.08 3.05 3.97
N PRO A 160 -10.30 3.00 3.37
CA PRO A 160 -10.63 1.94 2.40
C PRO A 160 -9.74 1.98 1.15
N GLY A 161 -9.27 3.18 0.76
CA GLY A 161 -8.34 3.36 -0.37
C GLY A 161 -6.99 2.68 -0.14
N LEU A 162 -6.50 2.67 1.09
CA LEU A 162 -5.27 1.95 1.44
C LEU A 162 -5.45 0.44 1.31
N ILE A 163 -6.60 -0.09 1.73
CA ILE A 163 -6.89 -1.53 1.65
C ILE A 163 -6.99 -2.00 0.20
N ILE A 164 -7.70 -1.25 -0.67
CA ILE A 164 -7.80 -1.63 -2.09
C ILE A 164 -6.43 -1.52 -2.78
N GLY A 165 -5.62 -0.50 -2.45
CA GLY A 165 -4.25 -0.38 -2.92
C GLY A 165 -3.39 -1.58 -2.53
N GLN A 166 -3.49 -2.04 -1.28
CA GLN A 166 -2.81 -3.23 -0.79
C GLN A 166 -3.29 -4.50 -1.54
N ALA A 167 -4.59 -4.64 -1.81
CA ALA A 167 -5.13 -5.79 -2.52
C ALA A 167 -4.53 -5.94 -3.92
N PHE A 168 -4.44 -4.84 -4.69
CA PHE A 168 -3.75 -4.83 -5.99
C PHE A 168 -2.25 -5.09 -5.86
N GLY A 169 -1.59 -4.51 -4.85
CA GLY A 169 -0.17 -4.76 -4.57
C GLY A 169 0.11 -6.25 -4.31
N ARG A 170 -0.80 -6.98 -3.65
CA ARG A 170 -0.67 -8.43 -3.42
C ARG A 170 -0.77 -9.26 -4.69
N ILE A 171 -1.56 -8.85 -5.67
CA ILE A 171 -1.52 -9.47 -7.02
C ILE A 171 -0.14 -9.24 -7.66
N GLY A 172 0.43 -8.04 -7.47
CA GLY A 172 1.80 -7.75 -7.92
C GLY A 172 2.85 -8.64 -7.26
N CYS A 173 2.73 -8.87 -5.95
CA CYS A 173 3.58 -9.84 -5.23
C CYS A 173 3.47 -11.27 -5.81
N PHE A 174 2.26 -11.67 -6.24
CA PHE A 174 2.06 -12.97 -6.89
C PHE A 174 2.81 -13.06 -8.23
N MET A 175 2.78 -12.00 -9.03
CA MET A 175 3.51 -11.95 -10.32
C MET A 175 5.04 -12.01 -10.14
N THR A 176 5.58 -11.43 -9.05
CA THR A 176 7.01 -11.48 -8.75
C THR A 176 7.43 -12.72 -7.98
N GLY A 177 6.46 -13.48 -7.44
CA GLY A 177 6.71 -14.68 -6.64
C GLY A 177 7.15 -14.40 -5.20
N CYS A 178 7.16 -13.15 -4.72
CA CYS A 178 7.49 -12.84 -3.32
C CYS A 178 6.31 -13.12 -2.39
N CYS A 179 6.55 -13.18 -1.08
CA CYS A 179 5.51 -13.37 -0.06
C CYS A 179 4.70 -14.66 -0.23
N PHE A 180 5.34 -15.73 -0.64
CA PHE A 180 4.74 -17.04 -0.84
C PHE A 180 4.48 -17.78 0.48
N GLY A 181 3.63 -18.80 0.42
CA GLY A 181 3.26 -19.61 1.58
C GLY A 181 4.07 -20.89 1.70
N ARG A 182 3.76 -21.64 2.76
CA ARG A 182 4.34 -22.96 3.02
C ARG A 182 4.00 -23.95 1.91
N VAL A 183 4.83 -24.99 1.77
CA VAL A 183 4.57 -26.12 0.88
C VAL A 183 3.24 -26.77 1.26
N CYS A 184 2.39 -27.04 0.26
CA CYS A 184 1.10 -27.69 0.47
C CYS A 184 0.69 -28.51 -0.77
N ASN A 185 -0.21 -29.49 -0.56
CA ASN A 185 -0.70 -30.39 -1.60
C ASN A 185 -2.19 -30.14 -1.95
N TYR A 186 -2.69 -28.93 -1.72
CA TYR A 186 -4.06 -28.59 -2.08
C TYR A 186 -4.25 -28.42 -3.58
N PRO A 187 -5.47 -28.64 -4.13
CA PRO A 187 -5.73 -28.52 -5.57
C PRO A 187 -5.42 -27.15 -6.19
N TRP A 188 -5.43 -26.09 -5.37
CA TRP A 188 -5.13 -24.71 -5.75
C TRP A 188 -3.70 -24.26 -5.43
N ALA A 189 -2.84 -25.20 -4.98
CA ALA A 189 -1.43 -24.90 -4.76
C ALA A 189 -0.75 -24.50 -6.07
N VAL A 190 0.12 -23.48 -5.99
CA VAL A 190 0.80 -22.91 -7.16
C VAL A 190 2.27 -23.33 -7.16
N ARG A 191 2.80 -23.63 -8.35
CA ARG A 191 4.23 -23.88 -8.58
C ARG A 191 4.83 -22.73 -9.36
N PHE A 192 5.88 -22.15 -8.84
CA PHE A 192 6.61 -21.07 -9.48
C PHE A 192 7.74 -21.57 -10.38
N PRO A 193 8.14 -20.81 -11.42
CA PRO A 193 9.19 -21.20 -12.35
C PRO A 193 10.53 -21.45 -11.64
N GLY A 194 11.27 -22.46 -12.12
CA GLY A 194 12.66 -22.68 -11.80
C GLY A 194 13.58 -21.75 -12.61
N ARG A 195 14.88 -22.12 -12.70
CA ARG A 195 15.89 -21.26 -13.35
C ARG A 195 15.77 -21.18 -14.87
N ALA A 196 15.16 -22.17 -15.52
CA ALA A 196 14.88 -22.21 -16.98
C ALA A 196 15.96 -21.60 -17.87
N GLY A 197 17.26 -21.83 -17.53
CA GLY A 197 18.40 -21.25 -18.26
C GLY A 197 18.87 -19.87 -17.75
N GLU A 198 18.18 -19.26 -16.80
CA GLU A 198 18.60 -18.03 -16.14
C GLU A 198 19.49 -18.30 -14.92
N ALA A 199 20.24 -17.28 -14.47
CA ALA A 199 21.11 -17.40 -13.31
C ALA A 199 20.33 -17.67 -12.01
N PHE A 200 19.07 -17.19 -11.92
CA PHE A 200 18.20 -17.30 -10.75
C PHE A 200 16.79 -17.72 -11.15
N GLY A 201 16.17 -18.55 -10.33
CA GLY A 201 14.76 -18.89 -10.42
C GLY A 201 13.86 -17.90 -9.66
N SER A 202 12.58 -18.22 -9.57
CA SER A 202 11.63 -17.45 -8.75
C SER A 202 11.98 -17.51 -7.25
N PRO A 203 11.62 -16.50 -6.44
CA PRO A 203 11.91 -16.50 -5.01
C PRO A 203 11.52 -17.79 -4.25
N PRO A 204 10.34 -18.41 -4.47
CA PRO A 204 9.99 -19.66 -3.82
C PRO A 204 10.92 -20.82 -4.22
N PHE A 205 11.33 -20.84 -5.50
CA PHE A 205 12.25 -21.87 -6.00
C PHE A 205 13.61 -21.75 -5.31
N GLU A 206 14.18 -20.53 -5.29
CA GLU A 206 15.49 -20.29 -4.67
C GLU A 206 15.49 -20.57 -3.16
N ALA A 207 14.40 -20.23 -2.46
CA ALA A 207 14.27 -20.55 -1.04
C ALA A 207 14.26 -22.05 -0.80
N GLN A 208 13.51 -22.82 -1.59
CA GLN A 208 13.41 -24.27 -1.46
C GLN A 208 14.71 -24.98 -1.86
N VAL A 209 15.45 -24.46 -2.84
CA VAL A 209 16.80 -24.97 -3.18
C VAL A 209 17.77 -24.74 -2.02
N LYS A 210 17.76 -23.56 -1.39
CA LYS A 210 18.60 -23.25 -0.22
C LYS A 210 18.30 -24.16 0.97
N LEU A 211 17.03 -24.53 1.16
CA LEU A 211 16.58 -25.43 2.22
C LEU A 211 16.77 -26.93 1.87
N HIS A 212 17.33 -27.22 0.69
CA HIS A 212 17.48 -28.59 0.17
C HIS A 212 16.14 -29.36 0.02
N GLU A 213 15.02 -28.66 -0.09
CA GLU A 213 13.70 -29.26 -0.30
C GLU A 213 13.48 -29.74 -1.73
N ILE A 214 14.14 -29.09 -2.70
CA ILE A 214 14.09 -29.43 -4.13
C ILE A 214 15.49 -29.40 -4.76
N ASN A 215 15.63 -30.10 -5.89
CA ASN A 215 16.87 -30.07 -6.67
C ASN A 215 17.01 -28.72 -7.41
N ALA A 216 18.24 -28.17 -7.45
CA ALA A 216 18.57 -26.93 -8.15
C ALA A 216 18.28 -26.98 -9.68
N PHE A 217 18.18 -28.16 -10.27
CA PHE A 217 17.84 -28.38 -11.68
C PHE A 217 16.34 -28.68 -11.90
N ALA A 218 15.50 -28.60 -10.87
CA ALA A 218 14.07 -28.79 -11.01
C ALA A 218 13.47 -27.67 -11.91
N ALA A 219 12.52 -28.02 -12.77
CA ALA A 219 11.89 -27.07 -13.67
C ALA A 219 10.98 -26.06 -12.95
N ARG A 220 10.50 -26.40 -11.76
CA ARG A 220 9.58 -25.58 -10.95
C ARG A 220 9.79 -25.82 -9.45
N SER A 221 9.30 -24.91 -8.65
CA SER A 221 9.19 -25.05 -7.19
C SER A 221 8.27 -26.22 -6.79
N ALA A 222 8.40 -26.71 -5.56
CA ALA A 222 7.32 -27.47 -4.93
C ALA A 222 6.03 -26.64 -4.85
N PRO A 223 4.86 -27.27 -4.76
CA PRO A 223 3.59 -26.55 -4.69
C PRO A 223 3.49 -25.82 -3.35
N VAL A 224 3.12 -24.53 -3.38
CA VAL A 224 3.00 -23.68 -2.21
C VAL A 224 1.61 -23.02 -2.11
N HIS A 225 1.22 -22.62 -0.91
CA HIS A 225 0.04 -21.78 -0.72
C HIS A 225 0.21 -20.44 -1.44
N PRO A 226 -0.73 -20.03 -2.31
CA PRO A 226 -0.71 -18.70 -2.92
C PRO A 226 -1.21 -17.63 -1.93
N THR A 227 -0.46 -17.41 -0.85
CA THR A 227 -0.80 -16.47 0.23
C THR A 227 -1.02 -15.05 -0.27
N GLN A 228 -0.36 -14.67 -1.37
CA GLN A 228 -0.57 -13.40 -2.04
C GLN A 228 -2.02 -13.26 -2.55
N LEU A 229 -2.58 -14.31 -3.13
CA LEU A 229 -3.98 -14.31 -3.61
C LEU A 229 -4.97 -14.32 -2.45
N TYR A 230 -4.65 -15.03 -1.35
CA TYR A 230 -5.48 -14.98 -0.14
C TYR A 230 -5.51 -13.57 0.46
N ALA A 231 -4.34 -12.94 0.58
CA ALA A 231 -4.21 -11.55 1.04
C ALA A 231 -4.95 -10.56 0.14
N SER A 232 -4.87 -10.74 -1.18
CA SER A 232 -5.58 -9.92 -2.14
C SER A 232 -7.10 -10.07 -2.00
N LEU A 233 -7.60 -11.30 -1.93
CA LEU A 233 -9.02 -11.58 -1.74
C LEU A 233 -9.54 -10.99 -0.41
N ALA A 234 -8.81 -11.20 0.69
CA ALA A 234 -9.14 -10.62 1.98
C ALA A 234 -9.18 -9.08 1.92
N GLY A 235 -8.23 -8.46 1.20
CA GLY A 235 -8.22 -7.03 0.96
C GLY A 235 -9.43 -6.54 0.17
N PHE A 236 -9.80 -7.22 -0.93
CA PHE A 236 -11.01 -6.88 -1.71
C PHE A 236 -12.29 -7.02 -0.88
N LEU A 237 -12.41 -8.09 -0.10
CA LEU A 237 -13.57 -8.31 0.78
C LEU A 237 -13.64 -7.24 1.88
N THR A 238 -12.51 -6.92 2.50
CA THR A 238 -12.42 -5.83 3.50
C THR A 238 -12.80 -4.50 2.88
N PHE A 239 -12.29 -4.17 1.71
CA PHE A 239 -12.66 -2.95 0.99
C PHE A 239 -14.17 -2.92 0.69
N ALA A 240 -14.72 -3.99 0.13
CA ALA A 240 -16.14 -4.08 -0.19
C ALA A 240 -17.01 -3.90 1.06
N PHE A 241 -16.62 -4.50 2.18
CA PHE A 241 -17.30 -4.33 3.46
C PHE A 241 -17.24 -2.86 3.92
N LEU A 242 -16.07 -2.25 4.01
CA LEU A 242 -15.90 -0.87 4.44
C LEU A 242 -16.62 0.11 3.51
N PHE A 243 -16.57 -0.18 2.21
CA PHE A 243 -17.25 0.62 1.19
C PHE A 243 -18.76 0.57 1.34
N THR A 244 -19.35 -0.58 1.55
CA THR A 244 -20.80 -0.75 1.74
C THR A 244 -21.27 -0.32 3.13
N TYR A 245 -20.39 -0.41 4.13
CA TYR A 245 -20.68 -0.01 5.51
C TYR A 245 -20.66 1.52 5.70
N TRP A 246 -19.97 2.27 4.85
CA TRP A 246 -19.81 3.72 4.94
C TRP A 246 -21.11 4.51 5.26
N PRO A 247 -22.25 4.30 4.59
CA PRO A 247 -23.48 5.03 4.89
C PRO A 247 -24.09 4.68 6.26
N ARG A 248 -23.66 3.58 6.86
CA ARG A 248 -24.16 3.09 8.16
C ARG A 248 -23.29 3.51 9.34
N ARG A 249 -22.17 4.21 9.07
CA ARG A 249 -21.30 4.68 10.15
C ARG A 249 -22.04 5.61 11.10
N LYS A 250 -21.78 5.48 12.39
CA LYS A 250 -22.50 6.23 13.45
C LYS A 250 -21.71 7.43 13.97
N TYR A 251 -20.38 7.41 13.85
CA TYR A 251 -19.45 8.43 14.34
C TYR A 251 -18.21 8.49 13.46
N ASP A 252 -17.50 9.61 13.51
CA ASP A 252 -16.24 9.80 12.80
C ASP A 252 -15.15 8.96 13.45
N GLY A 253 -14.25 8.38 12.64
CA GLY A 253 -13.21 7.44 13.07
C GLY A 253 -13.64 5.96 13.08
N GLN A 254 -14.91 5.66 12.82
CA GLN A 254 -15.41 4.29 12.83
C GLN A 254 -14.86 3.46 11.68
N ILE A 255 -14.76 4.02 10.47
CA ILE A 255 -14.21 3.32 9.31
C ILE A 255 -12.71 3.08 9.48
N LEU A 256 -11.98 4.07 9.99
CA LEU A 256 -10.56 3.94 10.31
C LEU A 256 -10.33 2.83 11.34
N ALA A 257 -11.10 2.82 12.43
CA ALA A 257 -11.00 1.79 13.46
C ALA A 257 -11.28 0.38 12.91
N LEU A 258 -12.36 0.22 12.12
CA LEU A 258 -12.69 -1.04 11.45
C LEU A 258 -11.58 -1.47 10.48
N THR A 259 -11.01 -0.52 9.75
CA THR A 259 -9.89 -0.79 8.83
C THR A 259 -8.70 -1.38 9.59
N LEU A 260 -8.30 -0.78 10.72
CA LEU A 260 -7.18 -1.28 11.53
C LEU A 260 -7.48 -2.67 12.10
N ILE A 261 -8.68 -2.90 12.62
CA ILE A 261 -9.08 -4.20 13.15
C ILE A 261 -9.03 -5.27 12.06
N MET A 262 -9.64 -5.02 10.91
CA MET A 262 -9.72 -6.01 9.84
C MET A 262 -8.33 -6.25 9.21
N ALA A 263 -7.57 -5.19 8.92
CA ALA A 263 -6.23 -5.31 8.35
C ALA A 263 -5.25 -6.03 9.29
N GLY A 264 -5.28 -5.70 10.59
CA GLY A 264 -4.44 -6.39 11.58
C GLY A 264 -4.83 -7.87 11.74
N THR A 265 -6.13 -8.15 11.78
CA THR A 265 -6.64 -9.53 11.89
C THR A 265 -6.27 -10.37 10.67
N THR A 266 -6.52 -9.87 9.46
CA THR A 266 -6.15 -10.58 8.23
C THR A 266 -4.65 -10.80 8.15
N ARG A 267 -3.84 -9.78 8.48
CA ARG A 267 -2.38 -9.90 8.49
C ARG A 267 -1.88 -10.95 9.49
N PHE A 268 -2.50 -11.05 10.66
CA PHE A 268 -2.15 -12.06 11.66
C PHE A 268 -2.36 -13.49 11.14
N PHE A 269 -3.51 -13.76 10.49
CA PHE A 269 -3.81 -15.09 9.96
C PHE A 269 -3.02 -15.41 8.69
N GLU A 270 -2.78 -14.43 7.80
CA GLU A 270 -1.93 -14.61 6.62
C GLU A 270 -0.54 -15.11 6.99
N GLU A 271 0.04 -14.58 8.07
CA GLU A 271 1.37 -14.92 8.52
C GLU A 271 1.52 -16.38 8.95
N MET A 272 0.44 -17.03 9.41
CA MET A 272 0.46 -18.45 9.76
C MET A 272 0.72 -19.36 8.54
N LEU A 273 0.37 -18.88 7.34
CA LEU A 273 0.51 -19.62 6.09
C LEU A 273 1.76 -19.23 5.30
N ARG A 274 2.46 -18.16 5.69
CA ARG A 274 3.67 -17.68 5.00
C ARG A 274 4.90 -18.51 5.36
N ASN A 275 5.87 -18.52 4.47
CA ASN A 275 7.15 -19.23 4.63
C ASN A 275 8.34 -18.46 4.08
N ASP A 276 8.16 -17.24 3.61
CA ASP A 276 9.25 -16.40 3.06
C ASP A 276 10.11 -15.75 4.14
N ASP A 277 9.70 -15.85 5.41
CA ASP A 277 10.46 -15.43 6.58
C ASP A 277 11.30 -16.58 7.18
N ALA A 278 11.69 -17.57 6.36
CA ALA A 278 12.63 -18.60 6.76
C ALA A 278 13.99 -17.99 7.20
N PRO A 279 14.69 -18.58 8.19
CA PRO A 279 15.91 -17.99 8.75
C PRO A 279 16.85 -17.43 7.67
N PRO A 280 17.40 -16.18 7.80
CA PRO A 280 17.91 -15.61 9.05
C PRO A 280 17.10 -14.47 9.71
N TYR A 281 15.83 -14.28 9.41
CA TYR A 281 15.06 -13.23 10.09
C TYR A 281 14.89 -13.56 11.57
N PRO A 282 15.22 -12.64 12.49
CA PRO A 282 15.13 -12.88 13.92
C PRO A 282 13.66 -13.11 14.29
N GLN A 283 13.35 -14.33 14.68
CA GLN A 283 12.10 -14.61 15.38
C GLN A 283 12.24 -14.03 16.79
N ILE A 284 11.35 -13.13 17.18
CA ILE A 284 11.35 -12.56 18.52
C ILE A 284 10.96 -13.64 19.54
N SER A 285 10.22 -14.65 19.10
CA SER A 285 9.92 -15.87 19.87
C SER A 285 9.76 -17.05 18.91
N GLU A 286 10.01 -18.27 19.38
CA GLU A 286 9.77 -19.51 18.62
C GLU A 286 8.29 -19.67 18.21
N ALA A 287 7.37 -18.91 18.85
CA ALA A 287 5.93 -19.04 18.68
C ALA A 287 5.31 -18.05 17.67
N MET A 288 5.91 -16.86 17.45
CA MET A 288 5.26 -15.79 16.66
C MET A 288 6.28 -14.98 15.84
N THR A 289 5.88 -14.63 14.61
CA THR A 289 6.67 -13.78 13.73
C THR A 289 6.59 -12.30 14.12
N ILE A 290 7.55 -11.49 13.68
CA ILE A 290 7.54 -10.03 13.88
C ILE A 290 6.24 -9.41 13.36
N ALA A 291 5.74 -9.89 12.22
CA ALA A 291 4.50 -9.37 11.63
C ALA A 291 3.27 -9.65 12.50
N GLN A 292 3.21 -10.80 13.18
CA GLN A 292 2.14 -11.10 14.15
C GLN A 292 2.24 -10.21 15.39
N TRP A 293 3.46 -9.99 15.89
CA TRP A 293 3.70 -9.06 17.00
C TRP A 293 3.28 -7.62 16.68
N VAL A 294 3.44 -7.17 15.44
CA VAL A 294 2.96 -5.84 14.98
C VAL A 294 1.45 -5.82 14.74
N ALA A 295 0.87 -6.93 14.28
CA ALA A 295 -0.57 -7.02 14.00
C ALA A 295 -1.43 -6.86 15.26
N ILE A 296 -1.00 -7.44 16.39
CA ILE A 296 -1.73 -7.36 17.65
C ILE A 296 -1.93 -5.91 18.13
N PRO A 297 -0.88 -5.07 18.29
CA PRO A 297 -1.05 -3.65 18.62
C PRO A 297 -1.93 -2.88 17.64
N ILE A 298 -1.88 -3.20 16.34
CA ILE A 298 -2.74 -2.57 15.33
C ILE A 298 -4.22 -2.88 15.62
N VAL A 299 -4.56 -4.15 15.88
CA VAL A 299 -5.93 -4.55 16.26
C VAL A 299 -6.37 -3.87 17.56
N LEU A 300 -5.52 -3.90 18.58
CA LEU A 300 -5.81 -3.27 19.87
C LEU A 300 -6.00 -1.75 19.74
N THR A 301 -5.18 -1.08 18.90
CA THR A 301 -5.35 0.34 18.57
C THR A 301 -6.69 0.59 17.88
N GLY A 302 -7.06 -0.25 16.90
CA GLY A 302 -8.35 -0.16 16.24
C GLY A 302 -9.53 -0.31 17.22
N ILE A 303 -9.48 -1.28 18.12
CA ILE A 303 -10.49 -1.48 19.18
C ILE A 303 -10.52 -0.26 20.13
N GLY A 304 -9.36 0.21 20.57
CA GLY A 304 -9.24 1.39 21.44
C GLY A 304 -9.84 2.64 20.82
N LEU A 305 -9.51 2.93 19.53
CA LEU A 305 -10.09 4.04 18.78
C LEU A 305 -11.61 3.89 18.62
N MET A 306 -12.09 2.68 18.35
CA MET A 306 -13.53 2.41 18.22
C MET A 306 -14.27 2.71 19.52
N LEU A 307 -13.74 2.29 20.67
CA LEU A 307 -14.32 2.56 21.98
C LEU A 307 -14.22 4.06 22.35
N TYR A 308 -13.06 4.67 22.07
CA TYR A 308 -12.84 6.10 22.35
C TYR A 308 -13.83 6.99 21.59
N PHE A 309 -13.95 6.83 20.27
CA PHE A 309 -14.87 7.65 19.46
C PHE A 309 -16.34 7.34 19.75
N ARG A 310 -16.68 6.09 20.05
CA ARG A 310 -18.03 5.72 20.48
C ARG A 310 -18.44 6.43 21.77
N ASN A 311 -17.53 6.50 22.76
CA ASN A 311 -17.83 7.11 24.06
C ASN A 311 -17.88 8.65 23.99
N LYS A 312 -17.09 9.24 23.09
CA LYS A 312 -17.02 10.70 22.97
C LYS A 312 -18.24 11.30 22.28
N ASN A 313 -19.16 10.46 21.71
CA ASN A 313 -20.33 10.90 20.97
C ASN A 313 -20.03 12.01 19.95
N GLU A 314 -18.89 11.93 19.27
CA GLU A 314 -18.57 12.85 18.18
C GLU A 314 -19.58 12.59 17.06
N ILE A 315 -20.68 13.34 17.12
CA ILE A 315 -21.74 13.38 16.14
C ILE A 315 -21.09 13.64 14.80
N MET A 316 -21.38 12.76 13.83
CA MET A 316 -20.90 12.86 12.46
C MET A 316 -20.89 14.30 11.98
N SER A 317 -19.73 14.81 11.60
CA SER A 317 -19.56 16.08 10.89
C SER A 317 -20.13 16.04 9.44
N CYS A 318 -20.92 15.01 9.15
CA CYS A 318 -21.59 14.86 7.87
C CYS A 318 -22.87 15.70 7.87
N PRO A 319 -22.98 16.74 7.04
CA PRO A 319 -24.28 17.34 6.77
C PRO A 319 -25.20 16.23 6.26
N LYS A 320 -26.33 16.02 6.91
CA LYS A 320 -27.41 15.19 6.38
C LYS A 320 -27.56 15.57 4.91
N SER A 321 -27.42 14.60 4.01
CA SER A 321 -27.63 14.82 2.58
C SER A 321 -28.90 15.65 2.40
N GLU A 322 -28.76 16.89 1.93
CA GLU A 322 -29.92 17.62 1.46
C GLU A 322 -30.67 16.74 0.45
N PRO A 323 -32.00 16.57 0.58
CA PRO A 323 -32.75 15.80 -0.39
C PRO A 323 -32.45 16.42 -1.76
N ARG A 324 -32.06 15.57 -2.72
CA ARG A 324 -31.85 16.02 -4.11
C ARG A 324 -32.99 16.92 -4.50
N PRO A 325 -32.73 18.12 -5.04
CA PRO A 325 -33.78 18.95 -5.56
C PRO A 325 -34.59 18.10 -6.56
N GLN A 326 -35.89 17.93 -6.30
CA GLN A 326 -36.76 17.28 -7.25
C GLN A 326 -36.67 18.10 -8.54
N VAL A 327 -36.16 17.50 -9.58
CA VAL A 327 -36.25 18.08 -10.91
C VAL A 327 -37.71 18.07 -11.25
N SER A 328 -38.35 19.23 -11.07
CA SER A 328 -39.71 19.48 -11.61
C SER A 328 -39.58 19.34 -13.12
N GLY A 329 -40.15 18.27 -13.64
CA GLY A 329 -40.25 18.07 -15.09
C GLY A 329 -41.06 19.22 -15.70
N PRO A 330 -40.79 19.56 -16.96
CA PRO A 330 -41.57 20.56 -17.69
C PRO A 330 -42.99 20.03 -17.88
N VAL A 331 -43.97 20.91 -17.54
CA VAL A 331 -45.39 20.80 -17.95
C VAL A 331 -45.46 21.15 -19.41
#